data_e1b4ff4dd44d4367ed792008cb2fbd77
#
_entry.id   e1b4ff4dd44d4367ed792008cb2fbd77
#
_cell.length_a   1.000
_cell.length_b   1.000
_cell.length_c   1.000
_cell.angle_alpha   90.00
_cell.angle_beta   90.00
_cell.angle_gamma   90.00
#
_symmetry.space_group_name_H-M   'P 1'
#
loop_
_entity.id
_entity.type
_entity.pdbx_description
1 polymer ?
#
loop_
_entity_poly.entity_id
_entity_poly.type
_entity_poly.pdbx_seq_one_letter_code
_entity_poly.pdbx_strand_id
1 'polypeptide(L)'
;MSGPLAGMRVLELAQIMAGPTAGMMLADMGADVVKVEKLPGGDDSRDYREPRVNGVSAPFLMLNRNKRGIAIDLKKPKGKEILLRLVRDADVLTENYRRGTLEKLGLGVDVLAKANPGLIYCAVSGYGRDGPYGDKGGFDLIAQGVAGLMSITGEPGGPPAKTGNSVADINAGILAALGIVAAWSHKLRTGQGQVVDTSLMEAALQQTYWHATYAFATGASPGPTGSAHILTAPYQAFRARDGWINVGGANQANWE
;
A
#
# COMPACT_ATOMS: atom_id res chain seq x y z
N MET A 1 14.42 -22.93 3.12
CA MET A 1 15.06 -21.96 4.04
C MET A 1 13.94 -21.15 4.69
N SER A 2 13.96 -20.98 5.99
CA SER A 2 12.99 -20.12 6.68
C SER A 2 13.35 -18.65 6.40
N GLY A 3 12.39 -17.85 5.94
CA GLY A 3 12.59 -16.41 5.72
C GLY A 3 12.73 -15.62 7.03
N PRO A 4 13.11 -14.32 6.95
CA PRO A 4 13.33 -13.47 8.15
C PRO A 4 12.06 -13.28 9.00
N LEU A 5 10.88 -13.48 8.44
CA LEU A 5 9.59 -13.39 9.15
C LEU A 5 8.98 -14.77 9.44
N ALA A 6 9.78 -15.83 9.42
CA ALA A 6 9.29 -17.17 9.80
C ALA A 6 8.73 -17.15 11.24
N GLY A 7 7.52 -17.69 11.39
CA GLY A 7 6.79 -17.68 12.67
C GLY A 7 5.78 -16.54 12.82
N MET A 8 5.84 -15.47 11.99
CA MET A 8 4.81 -14.43 11.94
C MET A 8 3.55 -14.98 11.24
N ARG A 9 2.38 -14.83 11.88
CA ARG A 9 1.07 -15.22 11.35
C ARG A 9 0.24 -13.99 11.01
N VAL A 10 -0.14 -13.87 9.75
CA VAL A 10 -0.86 -12.69 9.22
C VAL A 10 -2.25 -13.10 8.73
N LEU A 11 -3.28 -12.40 9.18
CA LEU A 11 -4.62 -12.43 8.61
C LEU A 11 -4.79 -11.22 7.71
N GLU A 12 -4.98 -11.45 6.42
CA GLU A 12 -5.19 -10.38 5.44
C GLU A 12 -6.67 -10.32 5.04
N LEU A 13 -7.36 -9.28 5.49
CA LEU A 13 -8.73 -8.95 5.08
C LEU A 13 -8.76 -7.96 3.91
N ALA A 14 -7.61 -7.45 3.53
CA ALA A 14 -7.45 -6.47 2.47
C ALA A 14 -7.76 -7.01 1.07
N GLN A 15 -8.13 -6.09 0.16
CA GLN A 15 -8.53 -6.40 -1.21
C GLN A 15 -7.77 -5.52 -2.21
N ILE A 16 -7.77 -5.94 -3.47
CA ILE A 16 -7.25 -5.25 -4.65
C ILE A 16 -5.72 -5.08 -4.59
N MET A 17 -5.18 -3.94 -4.11
CA MET A 17 -3.77 -3.66 -4.31
C MET A 17 -3.01 -3.27 -3.03
N ALA A 18 -3.33 -2.16 -2.37
CA ALA A 18 -2.50 -1.59 -1.31
C ALA A 18 -2.25 -2.57 -0.14
N GLY A 19 -3.31 -3.06 0.48
CA GLY A 19 -3.19 -4.06 1.55
C GLY A 19 -2.61 -5.40 1.07
N PRO A 20 -3.08 -5.98 -0.05
CA PRO A 20 -2.47 -7.18 -0.62
C PRO A 20 -1.00 -7.06 -0.98
N THR A 21 -0.50 -5.86 -1.34
CA THR A 21 0.94 -5.61 -1.52
C THR A 21 1.70 -5.82 -0.20
N ALA A 22 1.19 -5.31 0.91
CA ALA A 22 1.79 -5.54 2.23
C ALA A 22 1.84 -7.03 2.57
N GLY A 23 0.70 -7.73 2.46
CA GLY A 23 0.64 -9.16 2.74
C GLY A 23 1.55 -10.00 1.85
N MET A 24 1.66 -9.64 0.57
CA MET A 24 2.58 -10.29 -0.38
C MET A 24 4.04 -10.13 0.06
N MET A 25 4.46 -8.91 0.44
CA MET A 25 5.83 -8.65 0.90
C MET A 25 6.15 -9.43 2.18
N LEU A 26 5.20 -9.49 3.12
CA LEU A 26 5.38 -10.29 4.34
C LEU A 26 5.47 -11.78 4.02
N ALA A 27 4.65 -12.29 3.10
CA ALA A 27 4.69 -13.68 2.66
C ALA A 27 6.00 -14.02 1.94
N ASP A 28 6.50 -13.14 1.06
CA ASP A 28 7.79 -13.30 0.37
C ASP A 28 8.96 -13.34 1.36
N MET A 29 8.83 -12.68 2.52
CA MET A 29 9.80 -12.71 3.62
C MET A 29 9.61 -13.91 4.58
N GLY A 30 8.64 -14.79 4.32
CA GLY A 30 8.46 -16.04 5.06
C GLY A 30 7.38 -16.03 6.14
N ALA A 31 6.56 -14.97 6.23
CA ALA A 31 5.38 -14.97 7.09
C ALA A 31 4.31 -15.93 6.57
N ASP A 32 3.55 -16.57 7.48
CA ASP A 32 2.38 -17.38 7.16
C ASP A 32 1.17 -16.45 6.98
N VAL A 33 0.86 -16.11 5.74
CA VAL A 33 -0.22 -15.18 5.39
C VAL A 33 -1.47 -15.94 4.95
N VAL A 34 -2.56 -15.73 5.66
CA VAL A 34 -3.89 -16.24 5.32
C VAL A 34 -4.77 -15.08 4.85
N LYS A 35 -5.10 -15.09 3.56
CA LYS A 35 -6.04 -14.13 2.97
C LYS A 35 -7.46 -14.57 3.29
N VAL A 36 -8.19 -13.71 3.99
CA VAL A 36 -9.61 -13.89 4.32
C VAL A 36 -10.46 -13.16 3.29
N GLU A 37 -11.15 -13.91 2.47
CA GLU A 37 -11.94 -13.37 1.36
C GLU A 37 -13.43 -13.39 1.66
N LYS A 38 -14.16 -12.40 1.13
CA LYS A 38 -15.62 -12.33 1.24
C LYS A 38 -16.32 -13.43 0.45
N LEU A 39 -17.53 -13.79 0.86
CA LEU A 39 -18.46 -14.62 0.11
C LEU A 39 -19.66 -13.79 -0.35
N PRO A 40 -20.14 -13.96 -1.60
CA PRO A 40 -19.51 -14.67 -2.72
C PRO A 40 -18.41 -13.84 -3.39
N GLY A 41 -17.66 -14.44 -4.30
CA GLY A 41 -16.78 -13.76 -5.27
C GLY A 41 -15.33 -13.58 -4.83
N GLY A 42 -15.01 -13.53 -3.55
CA GLY A 42 -13.64 -13.32 -3.08
C GLY A 42 -13.15 -11.87 -3.24
N ASP A 43 -11.87 -11.72 -3.49
CA ASP A 43 -11.23 -10.44 -3.80
C ASP A 43 -11.65 -9.96 -5.20
N ASP A 44 -12.02 -8.68 -5.33
CA ASP A 44 -12.50 -8.12 -6.61
C ASP A 44 -11.45 -8.19 -7.73
N SER A 45 -10.17 -8.30 -7.40
CA SER A 45 -9.11 -8.53 -8.38
C SER A 45 -9.16 -9.90 -9.07
N ARG A 46 -9.95 -10.86 -8.56
CA ARG A 46 -10.23 -12.14 -9.22
C ARG A 46 -11.05 -11.97 -10.51
N ASP A 47 -11.88 -10.93 -10.55
CA ASP A 47 -12.80 -10.65 -11.66
C ASP A 47 -12.18 -9.81 -12.78
N TYR A 48 -10.93 -9.38 -12.65
CA TYR A 48 -10.22 -8.69 -13.73
C TYR A 48 -10.14 -9.61 -14.96
N ARG A 49 -10.69 -9.10 -16.07
CA ARG A 49 -10.92 -9.91 -17.28
C ARG A 49 -9.62 -10.33 -17.95
N GLU A 50 -8.68 -9.38 -18.09
CA GLU A 50 -7.40 -9.59 -18.78
C GLU A 50 -6.28 -8.80 -18.08
N PRO A 51 -5.02 -9.27 -18.09
CA PRO A 51 -4.59 -10.58 -18.60
C PRO A 51 -4.94 -11.73 -17.63
N ARG A 52 -5.12 -12.95 -18.16
CA ARG A 52 -5.36 -14.18 -17.40
C ARG A 52 -4.28 -15.23 -17.63
N VAL A 53 -3.97 -16.00 -16.61
CA VAL A 53 -3.08 -17.17 -16.68
C VAL A 53 -3.89 -18.39 -16.23
N ASN A 54 -4.07 -19.35 -17.13
CA ASN A 54 -4.87 -20.55 -16.90
C ASN A 54 -6.28 -20.25 -16.32
N GLY A 55 -6.92 -19.20 -16.85
CA GLY A 55 -8.28 -18.81 -16.42
C GLY A 55 -8.33 -17.99 -15.12
N VAL A 56 -7.20 -17.73 -14.45
CA VAL A 56 -7.13 -16.90 -13.24
C VAL A 56 -6.58 -15.52 -13.59
N SER A 57 -7.13 -14.47 -12.96
CA SER A 57 -6.65 -13.09 -13.11
C SER A 57 -5.16 -12.98 -12.79
N ALA A 58 -4.34 -12.50 -13.73
CA ALA A 58 -2.90 -12.32 -13.51
C ALA A 58 -2.58 -11.29 -12.41
N PRO A 59 -3.29 -10.13 -12.30
CA PRO A 59 -3.14 -9.23 -11.17
C PRO A 59 -3.41 -9.89 -9.81
N PHE A 60 -4.44 -10.75 -9.72
CA PHE A 60 -4.69 -11.50 -8.50
C PHE A 60 -3.53 -12.44 -8.15
N LEU A 61 -3.02 -13.19 -9.11
CA LEU A 61 -1.88 -14.11 -8.91
C LEU A 61 -0.63 -13.36 -8.47
N MET A 62 -0.33 -12.21 -9.09
CA MET A 62 0.82 -11.39 -8.77
C MET A 62 0.79 -10.93 -7.30
N LEU A 63 -0.35 -10.41 -6.85
CA LEU A 63 -0.50 -9.80 -5.51
C LEU A 63 -0.71 -10.82 -4.39
N ASN A 64 -1.06 -12.07 -4.73
CA ASN A 64 -1.45 -13.05 -3.72
C ASN A 64 -0.59 -14.32 -3.74
N ARG A 65 0.61 -14.26 -4.37
CA ARG A 65 1.58 -15.35 -4.29
C ARG A 65 2.00 -15.60 -2.84
N ASN A 66 2.35 -16.82 -2.52
CA ASN A 66 2.80 -17.28 -1.21
C ASN A 66 1.77 -17.12 -0.08
N LYS A 67 0.50 -16.80 -0.39
CA LYS A 67 -0.59 -16.71 0.58
C LYS A 67 -1.45 -17.96 0.53
N ARG A 68 -1.97 -18.36 1.68
CA ARG A 68 -3.10 -19.28 1.79
C ARG A 68 -4.40 -18.49 1.75
N GLY A 69 -5.51 -19.11 1.35
CA GLY A 69 -6.82 -18.43 1.27
C GLY A 69 -7.89 -19.15 2.09
N ILE A 70 -8.79 -18.37 2.67
CA ILE A 70 -10.04 -18.85 3.27
C ILE A 70 -11.17 -17.90 2.91
N ALA A 71 -12.33 -18.43 2.54
CA ALA A 71 -13.51 -17.63 2.26
C ALA A 71 -14.45 -17.64 3.48
N ILE A 72 -14.80 -16.46 4.01
CA ILE A 72 -15.62 -16.30 5.21
C ILE A 72 -16.66 -15.19 4.98
N ASP A 73 -17.95 -15.51 5.24
CA ASP A 73 -18.99 -14.48 5.30
C ASP A 73 -19.00 -13.80 6.68
N LEU A 74 -18.32 -12.66 6.79
CA LEU A 74 -18.25 -11.86 8.03
C LEU A 74 -19.58 -11.18 8.40
N LYS A 75 -20.60 -11.24 7.55
CA LYS A 75 -21.96 -10.77 7.90
C LYS A 75 -22.71 -11.79 8.74
N LYS A 76 -22.29 -13.05 8.74
CA LYS A 76 -22.91 -14.13 9.51
C LYS A 76 -22.24 -14.29 10.87
N PRO A 77 -23.02 -14.60 11.94
CA PRO A 77 -22.44 -14.84 13.28
C PRO A 77 -21.33 -15.89 13.30
N LYS A 78 -21.52 -16.98 12.57
CA LYS A 78 -20.51 -18.05 12.48
C LYS A 78 -19.22 -17.61 11.80
N GLY A 79 -19.31 -16.75 10.77
CA GLY A 79 -18.14 -16.17 10.11
C GLY A 79 -17.34 -15.28 11.06
N LYS A 80 -18.01 -14.46 11.86
CA LYS A 80 -17.36 -13.62 12.89
C LYS A 80 -16.67 -14.47 13.95
N GLU A 81 -17.33 -15.52 14.43
CA GLU A 81 -16.76 -16.45 15.39
C GLU A 81 -15.47 -17.10 14.84
N ILE A 82 -15.47 -17.53 13.57
CA ILE A 82 -14.32 -18.14 12.93
C ILE A 82 -13.18 -17.11 12.86
N LEU A 83 -13.45 -15.85 12.42
CA LEU A 83 -12.42 -14.82 12.36
C LEU A 83 -11.83 -14.53 13.75
N LEU A 84 -12.66 -14.38 14.79
CA LEU A 84 -12.17 -14.14 16.16
C LEU A 84 -11.33 -15.31 16.71
N ARG A 85 -11.62 -16.54 16.31
CA ARG A 85 -10.76 -17.68 16.65
C ARG A 85 -9.41 -17.59 15.96
N LEU A 86 -9.36 -17.24 14.67
CA LEU A 86 -8.11 -17.03 13.94
C LEU A 86 -7.29 -15.88 14.52
N VAL A 87 -7.94 -14.78 14.92
CA VAL A 87 -7.29 -13.61 15.53
C VAL A 87 -6.56 -13.93 16.82
N ARG A 88 -7.05 -14.87 17.65
CA ARG A 88 -6.38 -15.26 18.90
C ARG A 88 -4.96 -15.76 18.70
N ASP A 89 -4.72 -16.42 17.56
CA ASP A 89 -3.43 -17.01 17.22
C ASP A 89 -2.63 -16.19 16.19
N ALA A 90 -3.19 -15.06 15.72
CA ALA A 90 -2.53 -14.22 14.74
C ALA A 90 -1.60 -13.19 15.40
N ASP A 91 -0.56 -12.82 14.69
CA ASP A 91 0.32 -11.74 15.09
C ASP A 91 -0.10 -10.41 14.46
N VAL A 92 -0.64 -10.48 13.26
CA VAL A 92 -1.01 -9.32 12.44
C VAL A 92 -2.39 -9.53 11.82
N LEU A 93 -3.19 -8.48 11.79
CA LEU A 93 -4.37 -8.38 10.93
C LEU A 93 -4.23 -7.15 10.06
N THR A 94 -4.34 -7.31 8.74
CA THR A 94 -4.33 -6.20 7.78
C THR A 94 -5.69 -6.03 7.12
N GLU A 95 -6.09 -4.77 6.90
CA GLU A 95 -7.32 -4.47 6.16
C GLU A 95 -7.19 -3.14 5.41
N ASN A 96 -8.00 -2.96 4.36
CA ASN A 96 -8.12 -1.71 3.61
C ASN A 96 -9.58 -1.34 3.32
N TYR A 97 -10.45 -1.64 4.26
CA TYR A 97 -11.85 -1.25 4.19
C TYR A 97 -12.06 0.24 4.48
N ARG A 98 -13.21 0.75 4.12
CA ARG A 98 -13.63 2.08 4.56
C ARG A 98 -13.77 2.09 6.08
N ARG A 99 -13.39 3.20 6.71
CA ARG A 99 -13.54 3.43 8.14
C ARG A 99 -14.97 3.05 8.60
N GLY A 100 -15.06 2.41 9.74
CA GLY A 100 -16.33 1.95 10.31
C GLY A 100 -16.87 0.64 9.72
N THR A 101 -16.24 0.05 8.73
CA THR A 101 -16.73 -1.22 8.13
C THR A 101 -16.61 -2.38 9.13
N LEU A 102 -15.46 -2.57 9.74
CA LEU A 102 -15.28 -3.63 10.75
C LEU A 102 -16.07 -3.36 12.02
N GLU A 103 -16.18 -2.10 12.44
CA GLU A 103 -17.00 -1.68 13.57
C GLU A 103 -18.48 -2.05 13.37
N LYS A 104 -19.05 -1.77 12.19
CA LYS A 104 -20.42 -2.17 11.81
C LYS A 104 -20.62 -3.69 11.81
N LEU A 105 -19.57 -4.44 11.55
CA LEU A 105 -19.58 -5.89 11.66
C LEU A 105 -19.41 -6.40 13.11
N GLY A 106 -19.13 -5.51 14.07
CA GLY A 106 -18.80 -5.86 15.45
C GLY A 106 -17.38 -6.47 15.57
N LEU A 107 -16.50 -6.13 14.66
CA LEU A 107 -15.11 -6.60 14.55
C LEU A 107 -14.13 -5.41 14.55
N GLY A 108 -14.50 -4.29 15.18
CA GLY A 108 -13.65 -3.11 15.31
C GLY A 108 -12.35 -3.41 16.08
N VAL A 109 -11.40 -2.47 16.00
CA VAL A 109 -10.06 -2.63 16.59
C VAL A 109 -10.12 -2.99 18.08
N ASP A 110 -11.04 -2.39 18.85
CA ASP A 110 -11.20 -2.68 20.28
C ASP A 110 -11.62 -4.13 20.55
N VAL A 111 -12.51 -4.69 19.70
CA VAL A 111 -12.95 -6.08 19.81
C VAL A 111 -11.81 -7.03 19.48
N LEU A 112 -11.04 -6.72 18.45
CA LEU A 112 -9.89 -7.52 18.02
C LEU A 112 -8.77 -7.47 19.06
N ALA A 113 -8.43 -6.29 19.58
CA ALA A 113 -7.44 -6.11 20.64
C ALA A 113 -7.83 -6.81 21.95
N LYS A 114 -9.14 -6.84 22.30
CA LYS A 114 -9.64 -7.60 23.43
C LYS A 114 -9.50 -9.11 23.24
N ALA A 115 -9.67 -9.59 21.99
CA ALA A 115 -9.49 -11.00 21.65
C ALA A 115 -8.02 -11.42 21.66
N ASN A 116 -7.13 -10.50 21.29
CA ASN A 116 -5.67 -10.70 21.26
C ASN A 116 -4.94 -9.37 21.53
N PRO A 117 -4.51 -9.11 22.78
CA PRO A 117 -3.78 -7.88 23.13
C PRO A 117 -2.42 -7.74 22.43
N GLY A 118 -1.85 -8.83 21.95
CA GLY A 118 -0.62 -8.83 21.16
C GLY A 118 -0.83 -8.65 19.66
N LEU A 119 -2.06 -8.39 19.20
CA LEU A 119 -2.34 -8.22 17.78
C LEU A 119 -1.79 -6.89 17.26
N ILE A 120 -1.06 -6.97 16.15
CA ILE A 120 -0.71 -5.81 15.34
C ILE A 120 -1.86 -5.58 14.35
N TYR A 121 -2.58 -4.48 14.50
CA TYR A 121 -3.68 -4.12 13.60
C TYR A 121 -3.19 -3.11 12.58
N CYS A 122 -3.17 -3.47 11.30
CA CYS A 122 -2.72 -2.59 10.22
C CYS A 122 -3.89 -2.18 9.34
N ALA A 123 -4.15 -0.88 9.26
CA ALA A 123 -5.13 -0.28 8.40
C ALA A 123 -4.47 0.49 7.25
N VAL A 124 -4.91 0.24 6.00
CA VAL A 124 -4.50 1.01 4.83
C VAL A 124 -5.72 1.73 4.29
N SER A 125 -5.76 3.05 4.39
CA SER A 125 -6.92 3.86 4.00
C SER A 125 -6.59 4.83 2.86
N GLY A 126 -7.60 5.56 2.35
CA GLY A 126 -7.37 6.58 1.32
C GLY A 126 -6.61 7.80 1.83
N TYR A 127 -6.96 8.27 3.05
CA TYR A 127 -6.51 9.57 3.57
C TYR A 127 -6.06 9.55 5.05
N GLY A 128 -5.85 8.39 5.62
CA GLY A 128 -5.69 8.23 7.07
C GLY A 128 -7.06 8.05 7.76
N ARG A 129 -7.04 7.49 8.96
CA ARG A 129 -8.28 7.27 9.73
C ARG A 129 -8.71 8.49 10.54
N ASP A 130 -7.82 9.44 10.72
CA ASP A 130 -8.06 10.70 11.38
C ASP A 130 -8.12 11.86 10.37
N GLY A 131 -8.62 13.02 10.83
CA GLY A 131 -8.71 14.21 9.99
C GLY A 131 -9.97 14.32 9.14
N PRO A 132 -10.09 15.40 8.34
CA PRO A 132 -11.33 15.78 7.66
C PRO A 132 -11.77 14.84 6.54
N TYR A 133 -10.87 13.98 6.03
CA TYR A 133 -11.14 13.03 4.96
C TYR A 133 -11.15 11.56 5.43
N GLY A 134 -11.07 11.31 6.74
CA GLY A 134 -11.00 9.96 7.31
C GLY A 134 -12.15 9.03 6.90
N ASP A 135 -13.31 9.56 6.59
CA ASP A 135 -14.49 8.79 6.15
C ASP A 135 -14.58 8.62 4.61
N LYS A 136 -13.68 9.30 3.84
CA LYS A 136 -13.68 9.20 2.39
C LYS A 136 -12.94 7.95 1.92
N GLY A 137 -13.50 7.30 0.89
CA GLY A 137 -12.78 6.27 0.16
C GLY A 137 -11.70 6.90 -0.73
N GLY A 138 -10.57 6.22 -0.88
CA GLY A 138 -9.49 6.61 -1.78
C GLY A 138 -9.26 5.58 -2.88
N PHE A 139 -8.82 6.07 -4.04
CA PHE A 139 -8.23 5.27 -5.11
C PHE A 139 -6.89 5.89 -5.49
N ASP A 140 -5.99 5.09 -6.00
CA ASP A 140 -4.66 5.51 -6.41
C ASP A 140 -4.65 6.82 -7.22
N LEU A 141 -5.45 6.88 -8.29
CA LEU A 141 -5.54 8.06 -9.14
C LEU A 141 -5.95 9.32 -8.36
N ILE A 142 -6.92 9.18 -7.44
CA ILE A 142 -7.40 10.31 -6.63
C ILE A 142 -6.31 10.75 -5.63
N ALA A 143 -5.63 9.79 -5.02
CA ALA A 143 -4.51 10.07 -4.11
C ALA A 143 -3.35 10.78 -4.84
N GLN A 144 -2.99 10.36 -6.05
CA GLN A 144 -1.98 11.03 -6.87
C GLN A 144 -2.38 12.49 -7.18
N GLY A 145 -3.67 12.73 -7.48
CA GLY A 145 -4.17 14.10 -7.72
C GLY A 145 -4.11 14.97 -6.47
N VAL A 146 -4.65 14.47 -5.34
CA VAL A 146 -4.72 15.23 -4.08
C VAL A 146 -3.32 15.50 -3.49
N ALA A 147 -2.40 14.55 -3.62
CA ALA A 147 -1.02 14.70 -3.14
C ALA A 147 -0.14 15.57 -4.06
N GLY A 148 -0.65 16.02 -5.20
CA GLY A 148 0.10 16.87 -6.13
C GLY A 148 1.02 16.12 -7.12
N LEU A 149 1.12 14.78 -7.08
CA LEU A 149 1.95 14.03 -8.03
C LEU A 149 1.57 14.29 -9.48
N MET A 150 0.28 14.42 -9.78
CA MET A 150 -0.18 14.67 -11.13
C MET A 150 0.18 16.08 -11.63
N SER A 151 0.36 17.05 -10.73
CA SER A 151 0.73 18.44 -11.10
C SER A 151 2.22 18.58 -11.42
N ILE A 152 3.04 17.63 -11.01
CA ILE A 152 4.49 17.62 -11.25
C ILE A 152 4.93 16.54 -12.25
N THR A 153 3.99 15.77 -12.78
CA THR A 153 4.25 14.67 -13.73
C THR A 153 3.76 15.05 -15.13
N GLY A 154 4.61 14.91 -16.13
CA GLY A 154 4.28 15.19 -17.54
C GLY A 154 5.18 16.25 -18.17
N GLU A 155 4.86 16.63 -19.39
CA GLU A 155 5.57 17.70 -20.12
C GLU A 155 5.14 19.10 -19.67
N PRO A 156 6.04 20.08 -19.66
CA PRO A 156 5.71 21.48 -19.37
C PRO A 156 4.54 21.99 -20.22
N GLY A 157 3.52 22.55 -19.56
CA GLY A 157 2.31 23.04 -20.24
C GLY A 157 1.33 21.93 -20.68
N GLY A 158 1.63 20.66 -20.42
CA GLY A 158 0.73 19.56 -20.69
C GLY A 158 -0.37 19.40 -19.62
N PRO A 159 -1.36 18.53 -19.87
CA PRO A 159 -2.39 18.21 -18.88
C PRO A 159 -1.79 17.43 -17.69
N PRO A 160 -2.43 17.45 -16.50
CA PRO A 160 -2.03 16.63 -15.38
C PRO A 160 -1.96 15.14 -15.78
N ALA A 161 -0.85 14.48 -15.48
CA ALA A 161 -0.63 13.09 -15.83
C ALA A 161 -0.41 12.25 -14.58
N LYS A 162 -1.06 11.08 -14.52
CA LYS A 162 -0.72 10.08 -13.48
C LYS A 162 0.58 9.37 -13.83
N THR A 163 1.24 8.79 -12.83
CA THR A 163 2.33 7.83 -13.07
C THR A 163 1.82 6.58 -13.80
N GLY A 164 2.68 5.88 -14.52
CA GLY A 164 2.29 4.69 -15.29
C GLY A 164 1.73 3.54 -14.45
N ASN A 165 2.16 3.42 -13.21
CA ASN A 165 1.72 2.42 -12.22
C ASN A 165 0.84 3.06 -11.12
N SER A 166 0.26 2.21 -10.25
CA SER A 166 -0.51 2.63 -9.07
C SER A 166 0.46 2.93 -7.91
N VAL A 167 1.21 4.03 -8.04
CA VAL A 167 2.32 4.37 -7.12
C VAL A 167 1.84 4.61 -5.68
N ALA A 168 0.66 5.20 -5.49
CA ALA A 168 0.10 5.44 -4.16
C ALA A 168 -0.26 4.13 -3.47
N ASP A 169 -0.94 3.20 -4.16
CA ASP A 169 -1.29 1.88 -3.65
C ASP A 169 -0.05 1.06 -3.30
N ILE A 170 0.92 1.00 -4.22
CA ILE A 170 2.15 0.21 -4.04
C ILE A 170 2.93 0.74 -2.83
N ASN A 171 3.16 2.06 -2.75
CA ASN A 171 3.90 2.64 -1.65
C ASN A 171 3.16 2.55 -0.31
N ALA A 172 1.82 2.69 -0.29
CA ALA A 172 1.04 2.45 0.93
C ALA A 172 1.21 1.00 1.43
N GLY A 173 1.24 0.03 0.51
CA GLY A 173 1.53 -1.36 0.85
C GLY A 173 2.95 -1.56 1.40
N ILE A 174 3.96 -0.89 0.83
CA ILE A 174 5.34 -0.92 1.32
C ILE A 174 5.43 -0.31 2.72
N LEU A 175 4.83 0.86 2.94
CA LEU A 175 4.80 1.53 4.25
C LEU A 175 4.07 0.69 5.29
N ALA A 176 2.96 0.05 4.92
CA ALA A 176 2.24 -0.89 5.79
C ALA A 176 3.13 -2.07 6.19
N ALA A 177 3.83 -2.69 5.24
CA ALA A 177 4.75 -3.79 5.53
C ALA A 177 5.89 -3.35 6.45
N LEU A 178 6.49 -2.18 6.20
CA LEU A 178 7.53 -1.58 7.06
C LEU A 178 7.01 -1.33 8.47
N GLY A 179 5.83 -0.72 8.61
CA GLY A 179 5.19 -0.45 9.90
C GLY A 179 4.88 -1.75 10.67
N ILE A 180 4.39 -2.78 9.97
CA ILE A 180 4.15 -4.11 10.55
C ILE A 180 5.45 -4.73 11.06
N VAL A 181 6.54 -4.69 10.29
CA VAL A 181 7.84 -5.25 10.72
C VAL A 181 8.39 -4.49 11.93
N ALA A 182 8.25 -3.15 11.97
CA ALA A 182 8.62 -2.34 13.14
C ALA A 182 7.79 -2.72 14.38
N ALA A 183 6.46 -2.83 14.23
CA ALA A 183 5.56 -3.25 15.29
C ALA A 183 5.83 -4.71 15.74
N TRP A 184 6.19 -5.60 14.81
CA TRP A 184 6.60 -6.97 15.11
C TRP A 184 7.87 -6.99 15.97
N SER A 185 8.89 -6.20 15.62
CA SER A 185 10.10 -6.05 16.43
C SER A 185 9.78 -5.54 17.85
N HIS A 186 8.82 -4.61 18.00
CA HIS A 186 8.33 -4.18 19.30
C HIS A 186 7.65 -5.32 20.06
N LYS A 187 6.71 -6.01 19.40
CA LYS A 187 5.97 -7.14 19.99
C LYS A 187 6.90 -8.26 20.49
N LEU A 188 7.94 -8.61 19.76
CA LEU A 188 8.92 -9.62 20.18
C LEU A 188 9.62 -9.27 21.51
N ARG A 189 9.78 -7.98 21.81
CA ARG A 189 10.42 -7.50 23.05
C ARG A 189 9.45 -7.30 24.19
N THR A 190 8.18 -6.96 23.91
CA THR A 190 7.22 -6.50 24.93
C THR A 190 5.99 -7.39 25.08
N GLY A 191 5.72 -8.24 24.10
CA GLY A 191 4.47 -9.00 24.01
C GLY A 191 3.26 -8.16 23.55
N GLN A 192 3.40 -6.84 23.37
CA GLN A 192 2.29 -5.94 23.06
C GLN A 192 2.11 -5.73 21.56
N GLY A 193 0.85 -5.74 21.12
CA GLY A 193 0.47 -5.33 19.77
C GLY A 193 0.44 -3.80 19.61
N GLN A 194 0.31 -3.34 18.37
CA GLN A 194 0.20 -1.92 18.01
C GLN A 194 -0.77 -1.71 16.86
N VAL A 195 -1.30 -0.49 16.74
CA VAL A 195 -2.00 -0.05 15.53
C VAL A 195 -0.99 0.56 14.57
N VAL A 196 -1.02 0.12 13.33
CA VAL A 196 -0.29 0.68 12.18
C VAL A 196 -1.33 1.29 11.25
N ASP A 197 -1.31 2.59 11.07
CA ASP A 197 -2.19 3.32 10.16
C ASP A 197 -1.35 3.97 9.06
N THR A 198 -1.74 3.78 7.82
CA THR A 198 -1.13 4.41 6.65
C THR A 198 -2.18 4.70 5.59
N SER A 199 -1.88 5.59 4.68
CA SER A 199 -2.82 5.99 3.65
C SER A 199 -2.18 6.13 2.27
N LEU A 200 -3.02 6.04 1.24
CA LEU A 200 -2.62 6.29 -0.13
C LEU A 200 -2.12 7.73 -0.31
N MET A 201 -2.77 8.69 0.36
CA MET A 201 -2.39 10.10 0.27
C MET A 201 -1.01 10.35 0.88
N GLU A 202 -0.73 9.82 2.08
CA GLU A 202 0.59 9.92 2.71
C GLU A 202 1.67 9.27 1.85
N ALA A 203 1.39 8.08 1.33
CA ALA A 203 2.28 7.35 0.46
C ALA A 203 2.58 8.11 -0.85
N ALA A 204 1.57 8.74 -1.45
CA ALA A 204 1.73 9.56 -2.64
C ALA A 204 2.49 10.87 -2.35
N LEU A 205 2.15 11.55 -1.23
CA LEU A 205 2.83 12.77 -0.80
C LEU A 205 4.32 12.53 -0.55
N GLN A 206 4.68 11.40 0.04
CA GLN A 206 6.08 11.02 0.26
C GLN A 206 6.87 10.95 -1.06
N GLN A 207 6.24 10.66 -2.19
CA GLN A 207 6.91 10.63 -3.50
C GLN A 207 7.20 12.02 -4.08
N THR A 208 6.75 13.09 -3.45
CA THR A 208 6.96 14.47 -3.94
C THR A 208 8.24 15.13 -3.43
N TYR A 209 9.04 14.46 -2.62
CA TYR A 209 10.24 14.96 -1.89
C TYR A 209 10.85 16.28 -2.39
N TRP A 210 11.50 16.28 -3.56
CA TRP A 210 12.18 17.46 -4.10
C TRP A 210 11.22 18.59 -4.43
N HIS A 211 10.07 18.26 -4.97
CA HIS A 211 9.04 19.24 -5.34
C HIS A 211 8.39 19.84 -4.09
N ALA A 212 8.10 19.03 -3.07
CA ALA A 212 7.60 19.51 -1.78
C ALA A 212 8.61 20.42 -1.09
N THR A 213 9.90 20.06 -1.09
CA THR A 213 10.97 20.87 -0.54
C THR A 213 11.08 22.22 -1.25
N TYR A 214 10.99 22.23 -2.59
CA TYR A 214 10.98 23.46 -3.37
C TYR A 214 9.79 24.36 -3.01
N ALA A 215 8.58 23.76 -2.95
CA ALA A 215 7.37 24.50 -2.61
C ALA A 215 7.44 25.11 -1.19
N PHE A 216 7.91 24.36 -0.21
CA PHE A 216 8.06 24.86 1.17
C PHE A 216 9.13 25.95 1.29
N ALA A 217 10.22 25.85 0.54
CA ALA A 217 11.29 26.84 0.61
C ALA A 217 10.96 28.14 -0.13
N THR A 218 10.18 28.09 -1.21
CA THR A 218 9.96 29.25 -2.11
C THR A 218 8.54 29.79 -2.06
N GLY A 219 7.59 29.04 -1.52
CA GLY A 219 6.15 29.34 -1.62
C GLY A 219 5.55 29.12 -3.01
N ALA A 220 6.32 28.63 -3.98
CA ALA A 220 5.90 28.39 -5.35
C ALA A 220 5.64 26.90 -5.59
N SER A 221 4.53 26.57 -6.27
CA SER A 221 4.27 25.19 -6.70
C SER A 221 5.07 24.90 -7.98
N PRO A 222 6.00 23.96 -7.98
CA PRO A 222 6.71 23.57 -9.20
C PRO A 222 5.76 22.86 -10.15
N GLY A 223 5.94 23.10 -11.45
CA GLY A 223 5.21 22.38 -12.49
C GLY A 223 5.95 21.12 -12.96
N PRO A 224 5.40 20.41 -13.97
CA PRO A 224 6.07 19.27 -14.58
C PRO A 224 7.30 19.72 -15.37
N THR A 225 8.34 18.90 -15.37
CA THR A 225 9.62 19.17 -16.06
C THR A 225 9.94 18.11 -17.13
N GLY A 226 8.96 17.33 -17.55
CA GLY A 226 9.16 16.19 -18.43
C GLY A 226 10.07 15.15 -17.78
N SER A 227 11.16 14.83 -18.44
CA SER A 227 12.18 13.91 -17.90
C SER A 227 13.30 14.63 -17.12
N ALA A 228 13.29 15.98 -17.08
CA ALA A 228 14.36 16.73 -16.43
C ALA A 228 14.24 16.73 -14.91
N HIS A 229 15.38 16.61 -14.22
CA HIS A 229 15.43 16.75 -12.76
C HIS A 229 15.28 18.23 -12.37
N ILE A 230 14.47 18.49 -11.33
CA ILE A 230 14.12 19.85 -10.91
C ILE A 230 15.31 20.68 -10.39
N LEU A 231 16.37 20.05 -9.87
CA LEU A 231 17.50 20.73 -9.21
C LEU A 231 18.86 20.49 -9.86
N THR A 232 18.98 19.56 -10.82
CA THR A 232 20.28 19.11 -11.31
C THR A 232 20.27 19.01 -12.84
N ALA A 233 21.33 19.52 -13.49
CA ALA A 233 21.53 19.43 -14.93
C ALA A 233 23.01 19.14 -15.27
N PRO A 234 23.26 18.35 -16.34
CA PRO A 234 22.29 17.62 -17.15
C PRO A 234 21.83 16.34 -16.43
N TYR A 235 20.53 16.22 -16.24
CA TYR A 235 19.90 15.03 -15.67
C TYR A 235 18.52 14.86 -16.30
N GLN A 236 18.47 14.26 -17.49
CA GLN A 236 17.25 14.08 -18.27
C GLN A 236 17.44 13.16 -19.47
N ALA A 237 16.34 12.82 -20.16
CA ALA A 237 16.39 12.18 -21.44
C ALA A 237 16.65 13.20 -22.58
N PHE A 238 17.49 12.83 -23.53
CA PHE A 238 17.81 13.61 -24.72
C PHE A 238 17.49 12.82 -25.98
N ARG A 239 16.98 13.54 -26.99
CA ARG A 239 16.75 12.94 -28.31
C ARG A 239 18.08 12.72 -29.03
N ALA A 240 18.38 11.47 -29.39
CA ALA A 240 19.46 11.10 -30.28
C ALA A 240 18.92 10.91 -31.72
N ARG A 241 19.81 10.63 -32.67
CA ARG A 241 19.43 10.43 -34.07
C ARG A 241 18.47 9.26 -34.27
N ASP A 242 18.65 8.19 -33.52
CA ASP A 242 17.96 6.90 -33.66
C ASP A 242 17.12 6.50 -32.46
N GLY A 243 17.02 7.35 -31.44
CA GLY A 243 16.25 7.02 -30.23
C GLY A 243 16.35 8.08 -29.15
N TRP A 244 16.34 7.64 -27.90
CA TRP A 244 16.49 8.45 -26.70
C TRP A 244 17.63 7.93 -25.86
N ILE A 245 18.41 8.83 -25.24
CA ILE A 245 19.44 8.50 -24.25
C ILE A 245 19.12 9.23 -22.93
N ASN A 246 19.46 8.62 -21.82
CA ASN A 246 19.42 9.29 -20.52
C ASN A 246 20.82 9.74 -20.13
N VAL A 247 20.94 11.00 -19.73
CA VAL A 247 22.18 11.58 -19.21
C VAL A 247 21.96 11.97 -17.76
N GLY A 248 22.84 11.53 -16.87
CA GLY A 248 22.79 11.80 -15.43
C GLY A 248 24.12 12.35 -14.91
N GLY A 249 24.46 13.59 -15.26
CA GLY A 249 25.60 14.33 -14.71
C GLY A 249 25.23 14.99 -13.39
N ALA A 250 25.07 14.21 -12.31
CA ALA A 250 24.53 14.69 -11.04
C ALA A 250 25.50 15.60 -10.24
N ASN A 251 26.77 15.61 -10.59
CA ASN A 251 27.82 16.44 -9.98
C ASN A 251 28.95 16.68 -10.97
N GLN A 252 29.89 17.58 -10.64
CA GLN A 252 30.99 17.96 -11.52
C GLN A 252 31.87 16.78 -11.93
N ALA A 253 32.15 15.86 -11.01
CA ALA A 253 32.98 14.67 -11.30
C ALA A 253 32.31 13.67 -12.27
N ASN A 254 30.97 13.66 -12.35
CA ASN A 254 30.25 12.87 -13.34
C ASN A 254 30.14 13.58 -14.70
N TRP A 255 30.37 14.89 -14.73
CA TRP A 255 30.36 15.69 -15.95
C TRP A 255 31.68 15.62 -16.72
N GLU A 256 32.80 15.61 -16.01
CA GLU A 256 34.17 15.45 -16.55
C GLU A 256 34.46 14.02 -17.00
#